data_b897fce8d588aae22987dad44213197a
#
_entry.id   b897fce8d588aae22987dad44213197a
#
_cell.length_a   1.000
_cell.length_b   1.000
_cell.length_c   1.000
_cell.angle_alpha   90.00
_cell.angle_beta   90.00
_cell.angle_gamma   90.00
#
_symmetry.space_group_name_H-M   'P 1'
#
loop_
_entity.id
_entity.type
_entity.pdbx_description
1 polymer ?
#
loop_
_entity_poly.entity_id
_entity_poly.type
_entity_poly.pdbx_seq_one_letter_code
_entity_poly.pdbx_strand_id
1 'polypeptide(L)'
;GQAKYLQTVLTHPVNYTGVPGTADIHTSPDGKYLYVSNRGTENNIAKFPILSNGKLAEKQMQLFPVQGKKPRNFTISNDGNWLLVANQDTDNITVFKRNKMNGNLSNTGNTIHVSMPVCLVLF
;
A
#
# COMPACT_ATOMS: atom_id res chain seq x y z
N GLY A 1 -23.71 -4.55 -12.80
CA GLY A 1 -22.77 -5.69 -12.78
C GLY A 1 -22.96 -6.54 -11.52
N GLN A 2 -22.59 -7.81 -11.58
CA GLN A 2 -22.63 -8.70 -10.42
C GLN A 2 -21.23 -8.83 -9.81
N ALA A 3 -21.13 -8.70 -8.49
CA ALA A 3 -19.90 -9.00 -7.76
C ALA A 3 -19.72 -10.52 -7.64
N LYS A 4 -18.52 -11.01 -7.97
CA LYS A 4 -18.16 -12.42 -7.84
C LYS A 4 -16.98 -12.55 -6.88
N TYR A 5 -17.12 -13.43 -5.88
CA TYR A 5 -15.99 -13.80 -5.02
C TYR A 5 -14.90 -14.51 -5.85
N LEU A 6 -13.66 -14.05 -5.70
CA LEU A 6 -12.49 -14.66 -6.37
C LEU A 6 -11.52 -15.28 -5.37
N GLN A 7 -11.18 -14.57 -4.30
CA GLN A 7 -10.10 -14.94 -3.40
C GLN A 7 -10.14 -14.13 -2.11
N THR A 8 -9.66 -14.70 -1.02
CA THR A 8 -9.27 -14.00 0.21
C THR A 8 -7.77 -14.16 0.40
N VAL A 9 -7.06 -13.10 0.72
CA VAL A 9 -5.62 -13.12 1.03
C VAL A 9 -5.34 -12.38 2.34
N LEU A 10 -4.31 -12.82 3.05
CA LEU A 10 -3.78 -12.09 4.20
C LEU A 10 -2.81 -11.00 3.71
N THR A 11 -2.84 -9.85 4.37
CA THR A 11 -1.93 -8.72 4.07
C THR A 11 -0.71 -8.71 4.99
N HIS A 12 -0.55 -9.74 5.80
CA HIS A 12 0.54 -9.96 6.76
C HIS A 12 0.98 -11.42 6.72
N PRO A 13 2.17 -11.77 7.26
CA PRO A 13 2.62 -13.16 7.36
C PRO A 13 1.63 -14.02 8.18
N VAL A 14 1.51 -15.30 7.83
CA VAL A 14 0.58 -16.23 8.51
C VAL A 14 0.85 -16.33 10.02
N ASN A 15 2.11 -16.20 10.43
CA ASN A 15 2.54 -16.26 11.83
C ASN A 15 2.61 -14.87 12.51
N TYR A 16 2.02 -13.85 11.92
CA TYR A 16 1.98 -12.52 12.50
C TYR A 16 1.21 -12.50 13.82
N THR A 17 1.83 -11.98 14.88
CA THR A 17 1.28 -11.94 16.26
C THR A 17 0.84 -10.56 16.71
N GLY A 18 1.02 -9.54 15.87
CA GLY A 18 0.62 -8.18 16.16
C GLY A 18 -0.90 -7.95 15.96
N VAL A 19 -1.34 -6.71 16.15
CA VAL A 19 -2.71 -6.30 15.88
C VAL A 19 -2.86 -6.00 14.38
N PRO A 20 -3.60 -6.81 13.61
CA PRO A 20 -3.81 -6.56 12.19
C PRO A 20 -4.77 -5.37 11.98
N GLY A 21 -4.64 -4.70 10.86
CA GLY A 21 -5.56 -3.61 10.51
C GLY A 21 -5.27 -3.05 9.13
N THR A 22 -6.03 -3.51 8.13
CA THR A 22 -6.00 -2.90 6.79
C THR A 22 -6.76 -1.59 6.77
N ALA A 23 -6.37 -0.64 5.92
CA ALA A 23 -7.02 0.66 5.80
C ALA A 23 -7.41 0.99 4.36
N ASP A 24 -6.44 1.07 3.46
CA ASP A 24 -6.66 1.54 2.09
C ASP A 24 -6.10 0.55 1.07
N ILE A 25 -6.64 0.55 -0.15
CA ILE A 25 -6.35 -0.42 -1.18
C ILE A 25 -6.40 0.23 -2.58
N HIS A 26 -5.33 0.08 -3.36
CA HIS A 26 -5.25 0.59 -4.73
C HIS A 26 -4.52 -0.37 -5.66
N THR A 27 -4.99 -0.47 -6.89
CA THR A 27 -4.21 -1.07 -7.98
C THR A 27 -3.24 -0.06 -8.55
N SER A 28 -2.10 -0.53 -9.04
CA SER A 28 -1.23 0.33 -9.85
C SER A 28 -1.91 0.73 -11.17
N PRO A 29 -1.59 1.90 -11.75
CA PRO A 29 -2.21 2.35 -12.99
C PRO A 29 -2.02 1.39 -14.18
N ASP A 30 -0.95 0.59 -14.16
CA ASP A 30 -0.66 -0.45 -15.16
C ASP A 30 -1.41 -1.78 -14.91
N GLY A 31 -2.21 -1.86 -13.82
CA GLY A 31 -2.98 -3.05 -13.46
C GLY A 31 -2.17 -4.27 -13.02
N LYS A 32 -0.86 -4.14 -12.82
CA LYS A 32 0.02 -5.28 -12.53
C LYS A 32 0.15 -5.62 -11.05
N TYR A 33 -0.11 -4.65 -10.17
CA TYR A 33 0.10 -4.79 -8.73
C TYR A 33 -1.06 -4.22 -7.94
N LEU A 34 -1.40 -4.89 -6.84
CA LEU A 34 -2.29 -4.38 -5.81
C LEU A 34 -1.46 -3.98 -4.60
N TYR A 35 -1.76 -2.82 -4.02
CA TYR A 35 -1.18 -2.32 -2.78
C TYR A 35 -2.25 -2.19 -1.72
N VAL A 36 -1.91 -2.52 -0.48
CA VAL A 36 -2.80 -2.42 0.69
C VAL A 36 -2.02 -1.83 1.85
N SER A 37 -2.55 -0.83 2.53
CA SER A 37 -1.91 -0.30 3.74
C SER A 37 -2.34 -1.08 4.99
N ASN A 38 -1.37 -1.46 5.83
CA ASN A 38 -1.55 -2.10 7.12
C ASN A 38 -1.21 -1.10 8.22
N ARG A 39 -2.23 -0.64 8.93
CA ARG A 39 -2.10 0.37 10.00
C ARG A 39 -2.10 -0.21 11.42
N GLY A 40 -2.29 -1.49 11.60
CA GLY A 40 -2.25 -2.13 12.91
C GLY A 40 -0.93 -1.87 13.64
N THR A 41 -0.20 -2.88 14.04
CA THR A 41 1.17 -2.70 14.56
C THR A 41 2.26 -2.83 13.48
N GLU A 42 1.88 -3.14 12.23
CA GLU A 42 2.80 -3.38 11.12
C GLU A 42 3.33 -2.08 10.48
N ASN A 43 2.45 -1.10 10.26
CA ASN A 43 2.77 0.17 9.61
C ASN A 43 3.54 -0.01 8.29
N ASN A 44 2.95 -0.74 7.36
CA ASN A 44 3.56 -1.05 6.08
C ASN A 44 2.56 -1.00 4.92
N ILE A 45 3.07 -1.09 3.70
CA ILE A 45 2.32 -1.36 2.48
C ILE A 45 2.59 -2.80 2.07
N ALA A 46 1.56 -3.63 1.98
CA ALA A 46 1.61 -4.94 1.35
C ALA A 46 1.40 -4.79 -0.16
N LYS A 47 2.26 -5.42 -0.96
CA LYS A 47 2.17 -5.45 -2.42
C LYS A 47 1.94 -6.88 -2.88
N PHE A 48 1.01 -7.06 -3.82
CA PHE A 48 0.72 -8.33 -4.48
C PHE A 48 0.79 -8.17 -6.00
N PRO A 49 1.47 -9.07 -6.73
CA PRO A 49 1.29 -9.18 -8.17
C PRO A 49 -0.15 -9.64 -8.50
N ILE A 50 -0.73 -9.04 -9.54
CA ILE A 50 -2.03 -9.44 -10.08
C ILE A 50 -1.79 -10.39 -11.24
N LEU A 51 -2.36 -11.60 -11.16
CA LEU A 51 -2.25 -12.64 -12.19
C LEU A 51 -3.24 -12.36 -13.34
N SER A 52 -3.00 -12.98 -14.49
CA SER A 52 -3.86 -12.84 -15.68
C SER A 52 -5.32 -13.22 -15.47
N ASN A 53 -5.61 -14.09 -14.49
CA ASN A 53 -6.97 -14.48 -14.11
C ASN A 53 -7.60 -13.53 -13.06
N GLY A 54 -6.95 -12.41 -12.73
CA GLY A 54 -7.40 -11.41 -11.74
C GLY A 54 -7.13 -11.78 -10.28
N LYS A 55 -6.60 -12.96 -9.99
CA LYS A 55 -6.21 -13.35 -8.64
C LYS A 55 -4.87 -12.73 -8.24
N LEU A 56 -4.63 -12.62 -6.95
CA LEU A 56 -3.36 -12.16 -6.39
C LEU A 56 -2.39 -13.32 -6.22
N ALA A 57 -1.12 -13.11 -6.55
CA ALA A 57 -0.04 -14.04 -6.26
C ALA A 57 0.35 -13.95 -4.77
N GLU A 58 -0.46 -14.52 -3.88
CA GLU A 58 -0.35 -14.41 -2.42
C GLU A 58 1.04 -14.76 -1.90
N LYS A 59 1.65 -15.82 -2.41
CA LYS A 59 3.00 -16.26 -2.02
C LYS A 59 4.11 -15.28 -2.42
N GLN A 60 3.81 -14.31 -3.28
CA GLN A 60 4.73 -13.27 -3.73
C GLN A 60 4.46 -11.92 -3.05
N MET A 61 3.71 -11.92 -1.96
CA MET A 61 3.50 -10.73 -1.15
C MET A 61 4.84 -10.15 -0.68
N GLN A 62 4.96 -8.84 -0.78
CA GLN A 62 6.09 -8.09 -0.23
C GLN A 62 5.58 -6.95 0.65
N LEU A 63 6.30 -6.66 1.73
CA LEU A 63 5.96 -5.64 2.71
C LEU A 63 6.99 -4.52 2.68
N PHE A 64 6.52 -3.27 2.68
CA PHE A 64 7.35 -2.06 2.64
C PHE A 64 6.99 -1.18 3.84
N PRO A 65 7.90 -0.99 4.83
CA PRO A 65 7.68 -0.09 5.96
C PRO A 65 7.39 1.34 5.47
N VAL A 66 6.37 2.00 6.04
CA VAL A 66 5.93 3.33 5.57
C VAL A 66 6.71 4.51 6.14
N GLN A 67 7.67 4.27 7.03
CA GLN A 67 8.44 5.32 7.72
C GLN A 67 7.54 6.29 8.52
N GLY A 68 6.48 5.75 9.09
CA GLY A 68 5.49 6.46 9.91
C GLY A 68 4.56 5.50 10.61
N LYS A 69 3.50 6.02 11.22
CA LYS A 69 2.51 5.22 11.97
C LYS A 69 1.10 5.49 11.50
N LYS A 70 0.29 4.43 11.47
CA LYS A 70 -1.10 4.42 10.99
C LYS A 70 -1.23 4.94 9.55
N PRO A 71 -0.70 4.23 8.55
CA PRO A 71 -0.89 4.56 7.14
C PRO A 71 -2.38 4.38 6.76
N ARG A 72 -3.18 5.42 7.03
CA ARG A 72 -4.63 5.39 6.88
C ARG A 72 -5.06 5.44 5.42
N ASN A 73 -4.32 6.17 4.60
CA ASN A 73 -4.58 6.34 3.18
C ASN A 73 -3.25 6.44 2.43
N PHE A 74 -3.26 6.04 1.19
CA PHE A 74 -2.15 6.29 0.27
C PHE A 74 -2.68 6.54 -1.14
N THR A 75 -1.86 7.13 -1.98
CA THR A 75 -2.21 7.35 -3.38
C THR A 75 -1.03 7.01 -4.29
N ILE A 76 -1.33 6.61 -5.51
CA ILE A 76 -0.32 6.34 -6.55
C ILE A 76 -0.47 7.40 -7.62
N SER A 77 0.64 8.01 -8.05
CA SER A 77 0.61 8.99 -9.13
C SER A 77 0.08 8.39 -10.44
N ASN A 78 -0.59 9.19 -11.26
CA ASN A 78 -1.18 8.74 -12.53
C ASN A 78 -0.16 8.12 -13.48
N ASP A 79 1.08 8.60 -13.44
CA ASP A 79 2.21 8.03 -14.20
C ASP A 79 2.77 6.73 -13.59
N GLY A 80 2.30 6.34 -12.39
CA GLY A 80 2.72 5.13 -11.67
C GLY A 80 4.13 5.17 -11.11
N ASN A 81 4.79 6.33 -11.07
CA ASN A 81 6.18 6.46 -10.59
C ASN A 81 6.29 6.65 -9.08
N TRP A 82 5.24 7.17 -8.43
CA TRP A 82 5.27 7.59 -7.04
C TRP A 82 4.13 6.98 -6.26
N LEU A 83 4.37 6.70 -4.98
CA LEU A 83 3.38 6.33 -3.99
C LEU A 83 3.57 7.20 -2.75
N LEU A 84 2.52 7.89 -2.35
CA LEU A 84 2.50 8.78 -1.19
C LEU A 84 1.64 8.16 -0.10
N VAL A 85 2.14 8.12 1.13
CA VAL A 85 1.45 7.49 2.28
C VAL A 85 1.14 8.54 3.34
N ALA A 86 -0.13 8.67 3.69
CA ALA A 86 -0.61 9.50 4.79
C ALA A 86 -0.52 8.73 6.12
N ASN A 87 0.46 9.08 6.94
CA ASN A 87 0.71 8.48 8.25
C ASN A 87 0.04 9.33 9.33
N GLN A 88 -1.14 8.91 9.77
CA GLN A 88 -2.01 9.70 10.66
C GLN A 88 -1.36 10.02 12.00
N ASP A 89 -0.69 9.05 12.64
CA ASP A 89 -0.17 9.20 14.01
C ASP A 89 1.24 9.78 14.08
N THR A 90 1.89 9.98 12.93
CA THR A 90 3.21 10.64 12.85
C THR A 90 3.18 11.97 12.11
N ASP A 91 1.97 12.49 11.83
CA ASP A 91 1.76 13.82 11.24
C ASP A 91 2.57 14.04 9.96
N ASN A 92 2.69 13.01 9.12
CA ASN A 92 3.51 13.13 7.92
C ASN A 92 2.94 12.36 6.72
N ILE A 93 3.35 12.82 5.55
CA ILE A 93 3.20 12.10 4.30
C ILE A 93 4.59 11.67 3.86
N THR A 94 4.80 10.37 3.69
CA THR A 94 6.05 9.82 3.17
C THR A 94 5.94 9.52 1.68
N VAL A 95 7.03 9.78 0.95
CA VAL A 95 7.07 9.64 -0.51
C VAL A 95 7.97 8.48 -0.91
N PHE A 96 7.42 7.55 -1.68
CA PHE A 96 8.13 6.40 -2.23
C PHE A 96 8.23 6.51 -3.74
N LYS A 97 9.39 6.15 -4.27
CA LYS A 97 9.55 5.86 -5.70
C LYS A 97 9.09 4.45 -5.97
N ARG A 98 8.21 4.28 -6.96
CA ARG A 98 7.72 2.98 -7.39
C ARG A 98 8.49 2.51 -8.63
N ASN A 99 9.00 1.30 -8.59
CA ASN A 99 9.58 0.64 -9.76
C ASN A 99 8.45 0.02 -10.59
N LYS A 100 8.23 0.48 -11.82
CA LYS A 100 7.14 -0.02 -12.68
C LYS A 100 7.33 -1.47 -13.15
N MET A 101 8.56 -1.97 -13.20
CA MET A 101 8.83 -3.33 -13.68
C MET A 101 8.45 -4.39 -12.65
N ASN A 102 8.75 -4.16 -11.36
CA ASN A 102 8.54 -5.13 -10.29
C ASN A 102 7.59 -4.64 -9.18
N GLY A 103 7.09 -3.39 -9.26
CA GLY A 103 6.18 -2.80 -8.30
C GLY A 103 6.82 -2.44 -6.94
N ASN A 104 8.11 -2.61 -6.75
CA ASN A 104 8.78 -2.36 -5.47
C ASN A 104 8.80 -0.87 -5.13
N LEU A 105 8.70 -0.59 -3.83
CA LEU A 105 8.74 0.75 -3.28
C LEU A 105 10.11 1.03 -2.66
N SER A 106 10.69 2.17 -3.00
CA SER A 106 11.93 2.68 -2.41
C SER A 106 11.64 3.99 -1.70
N ASN A 107 12.00 4.08 -0.42
CA ASN A 107 11.87 5.34 0.32
C ASN A 107 12.78 6.40 -0.30
N THR A 108 12.23 7.59 -0.59
CA THR A 108 12.99 8.71 -1.15
C THR A 108 13.71 9.54 -0.09
N GLY A 109 13.36 9.35 1.18
CA GLY A 109 13.76 10.25 2.28
C GLY A 109 12.94 11.54 2.34
N ASN A 110 12.07 11.79 1.36
CA ASN A 110 11.22 12.98 1.36
C ASN A 110 9.98 12.76 2.22
N THR A 111 9.70 13.75 3.07
CA THR A 111 8.55 13.75 3.97
C THR A 111 7.91 15.12 3.95
N ILE A 112 6.57 15.16 3.93
CA ILE A 112 5.79 16.39 4.06
C ILE A 112 5.10 16.36 5.43
N HIS A 113 5.27 17.39 6.23
CA HIS A 113 4.60 17.49 7.52
C HIS A 113 3.17 18.00 7.35
N VAL A 114 2.19 17.21 7.79
CA VAL A 114 0.76 17.52 7.76
C VAL A 114 0.11 16.90 8.98
N SER A 115 -0.58 17.68 9.79
CA SER A 115 -1.23 17.18 11.00
C SER A 115 -2.34 16.17 10.64
N MET A 116 -2.27 14.98 11.22
CA MET A 116 -3.25 13.89 11.12
C MET A 116 -3.79 13.64 9.69
N PRO A 117 -2.93 13.44 8.67
CA PRO A 117 -3.40 13.25 7.31
C PRO A 117 -4.22 11.95 7.18
N VAL A 118 -5.41 12.05 6.58
CA VAL A 118 -6.35 10.92 6.47
C VAL A 118 -6.78 10.61 5.03
N CYS A 119 -6.51 11.51 4.10
CA CYS A 119 -6.85 11.35 2.69
C CYS A 119 -5.89 12.15 1.80
N LEU A 120 -5.46 11.54 0.70
CA LEU A 120 -4.61 12.15 -0.32
C LEU A 120 -5.30 12.06 -1.67
N VAL A 121 -5.35 13.18 -2.38
CA VAL A 121 -5.85 13.25 -3.75
C VAL A 121 -4.81 13.95 -4.61
N LEU A 122 -4.48 13.35 -5.75
CA LEU A 122 -3.63 13.94 -6.78
C LEU A 122 -4.50 14.39 -7.96
N PHE A 123 -4.24 15.58 -8.48
CA PHE A 123 -4.94 16.16 -9.63
C PHE A 123 -4.10 16.08 -10.89
#